data_8dd1eb8e1e7a8d32bc62419d3a4fffd1
#
_entry.id   8dd1eb8e1e7a8d32bc62419d3a4fffd1
#
_cell.length_a   1.000
_cell.length_b   1.000
_cell.length_c   1.000
_cell.angle_alpha   90.00
_cell.angle_beta   90.00
_cell.angle_gamma   90.00
#
_symmetry.space_group_name_H-M   'P 1'
#
loop_
_entity.id
_entity.type
_entity.pdbx_description
1 polymer ?
#
loop_
_entity_poly.entity_id
_entity_poly.type
_entity_poly.pdbx_seq_one_letter_code
_entity_poly.pdbx_strand_id
1 'polypeptide(L)'
;RGAPISSDIQARARDARYELMTQWCLAHGFLHLLLGHHREDQAETLLLRRERGSGVYGLAGMPEIRESGAVRILRPLLSMPKARLRATVDALGLDVIEDPSNDDIKFSRVRIRQGLKRKNQDASIAQLNSEAARMGASRTTFECVVANALARTCVVYPEGYCLLNWRGL
;
A
#
# COMPACT_ATOMS: atom_id res chain seq x y z
N ARG A 1 2.00 23.83 -19.56
CA ARG A 1 3.34 23.18 -19.54
C ARG A 1 3.22 22.01 -18.58
N GLY A 2 3.26 20.77 -19.13
CA GLY A 2 2.98 19.54 -18.39
C GLY A 2 4.02 19.23 -17.31
N ALA A 3 3.57 18.58 -16.24
CA ALA A 3 4.42 18.04 -15.17
C ALA A 3 5.48 17.09 -15.74
N PRO A 4 6.65 16.95 -15.11
CA PRO A 4 7.72 16.11 -15.62
C PRO A 4 7.24 14.66 -15.78
N ILE A 5 7.38 14.14 -16.97
CA ILE A 5 6.89 12.85 -17.48
C ILE A 5 7.34 11.64 -16.64
N SER A 6 8.42 11.75 -15.86
CA SER A 6 9.03 10.63 -15.14
C SER A 6 8.26 10.14 -13.90
N SER A 7 7.57 11.02 -13.18
CA SER A 7 6.80 10.61 -11.98
C SER A 7 5.48 9.94 -12.34
N ASP A 8 4.91 10.32 -13.48
CA ASP A 8 3.64 9.79 -13.97
C ASP A 8 3.79 8.38 -14.58
N ILE A 9 4.91 8.11 -15.27
CA ILE A 9 5.16 6.79 -15.88
C ILE A 9 5.21 5.67 -14.84
N GLN A 10 5.88 5.88 -13.70
CA GLN A 10 5.94 4.85 -12.66
C GLN A 10 4.58 4.60 -11.98
N ALA A 11 3.82 5.67 -11.73
CA ALA A 11 2.48 5.54 -11.17
C ALA A 11 1.58 4.76 -12.14
N ARG A 12 1.56 5.14 -13.41
CA ARG A 12 0.79 4.45 -14.46
C ARG A 12 1.21 3.00 -14.65
N ALA A 13 2.52 2.72 -14.69
CA ALA A 13 3.03 1.36 -14.79
C ALA A 13 2.66 0.49 -13.57
N ARG A 14 2.64 1.11 -12.37
CA ARG A 14 2.16 0.45 -11.15
C ARG A 14 0.68 0.13 -11.25
N ASP A 15 -0.15 1.10 -11.63
CA ASP A 15 -1.60 0.93 -11.74
C ASP A 15 -1.96 -0.12 -12.80
N ALA A 16 -1.34 -0.08 -13.98
CA ALA A 16 -1.51 -1.09 -15.02
C ALA A 16 -1.11 -2.49 -14.54
N ARG A 17 -0.03 -2.61 -13.76
CA ARG A 17 0.38 -3.90 -13.16
C ARG A 17 -0.68 -4.45 -12.21
N TYR A 18 -1.23 -3.60 -11.34
CA TYR A 18 -2.29 -4.02 -10.43
C TYR A 18 -3.54 -4.45 -11.19
N GLU A 19 -3.91 -3.69 -12.21
CA GLU A 19 -5.05 -4.00 -13.06
C GLU A 19 -4.88 -5.36 -13.76
N LEU A 20 -3.75 -5.61 -14.40
CA LEU A 20 -3.45 -6.88 -15.07
C LEU A 20 -3.47 -8.06 -14.07
N MET A 21 -2.86 -7.91 -12.89
CA MET A 21 -2.84 -8.97 -11.88
C MET A 21 -4.25 -9.27 -11.34
N THR A 22 -5.06 -8.24 -11.10
CA THR A 22 -6.43 -8.44 -10.61
C THR A 22 -7.34 -9.02 -11.67
N GLN A 23 -7.22 -8.60 -12.92
CA GLN A 23 -7.95 -9.20 -14.05
C GLN A 23 -7.58 -10.67 -14.23
N TRP A 24 -6.29 -11.01 -14.13
CA TRP A 24 -5.84 -12.39 -14.21
C TRP A 24 -6.41 -13.24 -13.06
N CYS A 25 -6.39 -12.73 -11.83
CA CYS A 25 -6.99 -13.42 -10.68
C CYS A 25 -8.49 -13.70 -10.91
N LEU A 26 -9.23 -12.70 -11.40
CA LEU A 26 -10.66 -12.84 -11.70
C LEU A 26 -10.92 -13.90 -12.77
N ALA A 27 -10.16 -13.85 -13.87
CA ALA A 27 -10.30 -14.82 -14.97
C ALA A 27 -10.02 -16.27 -14.55
N HIS A 28 -9.21 -16.48 -13.49
CA HIS A 28 -8.84 -17.80 -13.00
C HIS A 28 -9.52 -18.20 -11.68
N GLY A 29 -10.50 -17.40 -11.19
CA GLY A 29 -11.24 -17.70 -9.98
C GLY A 29 -10.47 -17.48 -8.67
N PHE A 30 -9.35 -16.72 -8.68
CA PHE A 30 -8.60 -16.40 -7.48
C PHE A 30 -9.17 -15.17 -6.77
N LEU A 31 -9.53 -15.33 -5.51
CA LEU A 31 -10.06 -14.25 -4.68
C LEU A 31 -8.97 -13.41 -3.99
N HIS A 32 -7.76 -13.92 -3.91
CA HIS A 32 -6.67 -13.29 -3.16
C HIS A 32 -5.41 -13.13 -4.01
N LEU A 33 -4.86 -11.90 -4.01
CA LEU A 33 -3.57 -11.56 -4.60
C LEU A 33 -2.60 -11.22 -3.47
N LEU A 34 -1.59 -12.04 -3.26
CA LEU A 34 -0.56 -11.82 -2.24
C LEU A 34 0.58 -10.99 -2.83
N LEU A 35 1.01 -9.95 -2.10
CA LEU A 35 2.13 -9.09 -2.49
C LEU A 35 3.23 -9.13 -1.44
N GLY A 36 4.48 -9.20 -1.90
CA GLY A 36 5.68 -9.29 -1.07
C GLY A 36 6.17 -7.96 -0.48
N HIS A 37 5.28 -6.97 -0.26
CA HIS A 37 5.67 -5.74 0.42
C HIS A 37 6.08 -6.02 1.86
N HIS A 38 7.16 -5.38 2.30
CA HIS A 38 7.77 -5.61 3.60
C HIS A 38 7.89 -4.32 4.44
N ARG A 39 8.48 -4.42 5.63
CA ARG A 39 8.57 -3.33 6.62
C ARG A 39 9.21 -2.06 6.07
N GLU A 40 10.26 -2.19 5.30
CA GLU A 40 10.98 -1.06 4.70
C GLU A 40 10.14 -0.37 3.61
N ASP A 41 9.35 -1.11 2.82
CA ASP A 41 8.43 -0.54 1.82
C ASP A 41 7.34 0.31 2.47
N GLN A 42 6.91 -0.08 3.68
CA GLN A 42 5.94 0.69 4.46
C GLN A 42 6.54 2.03 4.90
N ALA A 43 7.78 2.01 5.44
CA ALA A 43 8.49 3.23 5.82
C ALA A 43 8.74 4.16 4.62
N GLU A 44 9.19 3.61 3.50
CA GLU A 44 9.35 4.36 2.24
C GLU A 44 8.02 5.01 1.80
N THR A 45 6.92 4.26 1.88
CA THR A 45 5.60 4.76 1.50
C THR A 45 5.13 5.90 2.41
N LEU A 46 5.37 5.80 3.73
CA LEU A 46 5.04 6.86 4.67
C LEU A 46 5.82 8.15 4.35
N LEU A 47 7.14 8.05 4.12
CA LEU A 47 7.98 9.20 3.80
C LEU A 47 7.56 9.86 2.48
N LEU A 48 7.30 9.09 1.42
CA LEU A 48 6.80 9.61 0.15
C LEU A 48 5.48 10.38 0.30
N ARG A 49 4.57 9.85 1.11
CA ARG A 49 3.28 10.49 1.34
C ARG A 49 3.42 11.75 2.20
N ARG A 50 4.36 11.76 3.15
CA ARG A 50 4.71 12.93 3.94
C ARG A 50 5.30 14.04 3.08
N GLU A 51 6.22 13.73 2.18
CA GLU A 51 6.79 14.69 1.22
C GLU A 51 5.72 15.32 0.30
N ARG A 52 4.65 14.58 0.01
CA ARG A 52 3.51 15.06 -0.79
C ARG A 52 2.45 15.81 0.02
N GLY A 53 2.67 16.04 1.31
CA GLY A 53 1.71 16.72 2.17
C GLY A 53 0.44 15.92 2.45
N SER A 54 0.49 14.58 2.39
CA SER A 54 -0.67 13.75 2.67
C SER A 54 -1.16 13.93 4.11
N GLY A 55 -2.48 14.01 4.29
CA GLY A 55 -3.12 14.03 5.61
C GLY A 55 -3.07 12.67 6.31
N VAL A 56 -3.69 12.58 7.50
CA VAL A 56 -3.71 11.41 8.38
C VAL A 56 -4.09 10.11 7.63
N TYR A 57 -5.09 10.18 6.77
CA TYR A 57 -5.55 9.04 5.98
C TYR A 57 -4.47 8.49 5.03
N GLY A 58 -3.73 9.38 4.37
CA GLY A 58 -2.60 9.01 3.51
C GLY A 58 -1.42 8.48 4.32
N LEU A 59 -1.12 9.07 5.49
CA LEU A 59 -0.01 8.68 6.36
C LEU A 59 -0.22 7.29 7.02
N ALA A 60 -1.41 6.72 6.95
CA ALA A 60 -1.68 5.33 7.38
C ALA A 60 -0.88 4.27 6.59
N GLY A 61 -0.08 4.65 5.62
CA GLY A 61 0.72 3.72 4.83
C GLY A 61 -0.14 2.75 3.98
N MET A 62 0.45 1.64 3.58
CA MET A 62 -0.26 0.58 2.86
C MET A 62 -1.08 -0.26 3.85
N PRO A 63 -2.37 -0.53 3.56
CA PRO A 63 -3.14 -1.46 4.37
C PRO A 63 -2.68 -2.91 4.13
N GLU A 64 -2.80 -3.76 5.14
CA GLU A 64 -2.54 -5.20 5.02
C GLU A 64 -3.51 -5.86 4.05
N ILE A 65 -4.77 -5.43 4.08
CA ILE A 65 -5.84 -5.89 3.20
C ILE A 65 -6.40 -4.70 2.44
N ARG A 66 -6.53 -4.83 1.15
CA ARG A 66 -7.18 -3.85 0.28
C ARG A 66 -8.10 -4.57 -0.69
N GLU A 67 -9.35 -4.17 -0.77
CA GLU A 67 -10.27 -4.65 -1.78
C GLU A 67 -10.01 -3.94 -3.13
N SER A 68 -10.10 -4.69 -4.21
CA SER A 68 -9.97 -4.23 -5.59
C SER A 68 -10.99 -4.98 -6.45
N GLY A 69 -12.20 -4.46 -6.53
CA GLY A 69 -13.33 -5.19 -7.08
C GLY A 69 -13.62 -6.46 -6.28
N ALA A 70 -13.68 -7.60 -6.95
CA ALA A 70 -13.89 -8.92 -6.31
C ALA A 70 -12.58 -9.58 -5.81
N VAL A 71 -11.41 -8.95 -5.99
CA VAL A 71 -10.12 -9.50 -5.54
C VAL A 71 -9.63 -8.75 -4.30
N ARG A 72 -9.18 -9.50 -3.29
CA ARG A 72 -8.49 -8.94 -2.12
C ARG A 72 -6.98 -8.96 -2.32
N ILE A 73 -6.36 -7.81 -2.21
CA ILE A 73 -4.91 -7.65 -2.22
C ILE A 73 -4.41 -7.76 -0.79
N LEU A 74 -3.60 -8.79 -0.52
CA LEU A 74 -3.05 -9.08 0.80
C LEU A 74 -1.56 -8.76 0.85
N ARG A 75 -1.08 -8.21 1.97
CA ARG A 75 0.34 -7.88 2.22
C ARG A 75 0.80 -8.48 3.54
N PRO A 76 0.96 -9.80 3.61
CA PRO A 76 1.22 -10.51 4.87
C PRO A 76 2.60 -10.20 5.47
N LEU A 77 3.51 -9.61 4.68
CA LEU A 77 4.90 -9.37 5.07
C LEU A 77 5.19 -7.92 5.50
N LEU A 78 4.15 -7.06 5.64
CA LEU A 78 4.34 -5.64 5.97
C LEU A 78 5.07 -5.37 7.30
N SER A 79 5.00 -6.28 8.24
CA SER A 79 5.72 -6.19 9.53
C SER A 79 7.12 -6.83 9.49
N MET A 80 7.44 -7.60 8.44
CA MET A 80 8.68 -8.36 8.34
C MET A 80 9.84 -7.50 7.85
N PRO A 81 11.00 -7.53 8.53
CA PRO A 81 12.22 -6.90 8.03
C PRO A 81 12.71 -7.58 6.75
N LYS A 82 13.17 -6.77 5.77
CA LYS A 82 13.74 -7.27 4.52
C LYS A 82 14.91 -8.26 4.77
N ALA A 83 15.75 -7.98 5.77
CA ALA A 83 16.88 -8.84 6.13
C ALA A 83 16.42 -10.25 6.52
N ARG A 84 15.29 -10.39 7.25
CA ARG A 84 14.73 -11.70 7.61
C ARG A 84 14.21 -12.44 6.38
N LEU A 85 13.56 -11.72 5.47
CA LEU A 85 13.07 -12.31 4.21
C LEU A 85 14.25 -12.80 3.35
N ARG A 86 15.31 -11.99 3.25
CA ARG A 86 16.52 -12.39 2.52
C ARG A 86 17.15 -13.63 3.13
N ALA A 87 17.33 -13.69 4.45
CA ALA A 87 17.87 -14.88 5.12
C ALA A 87 17.02 -16.14 4.87
N THR A 88 15.69 -16.00 4.79
CA THR A 88 14.80 -17.11 4.45
C THR A 88 15.02 -17.59 3.03
N VAL A 89 15.14 -16.68 2.06
CA VAL A 89 15.39 -17.02 0.65
C VAL A 89 16.75 -17.70 0.49
N ASP A 90 17.77 -17.17 1.15
CA ASP A 90 19.14 -17.74 1.13
C ASP A 90 19.17 -19.14 1.75
N ALA A 91 18.44 -19.36 2.87
CA ALA A 91 18.32 -20.65 3.53
C ALA A 91 17.58 -21.71 2.68
N LEU A 92 16.67 -21.27 1.82
CA LEU A 92 15.94 -22.11 0.89
C LEU A 92 16.70 -22.36 -0.43
N GLY A 93 17.85 -21.72 -0.62
CA GLY A 93 18.64 -21.82 -1.85
C GLY A 93 17.93 -21.29 -3.09
N LEU A 94 17.05 -20.29 -2.92
CA LEU A 94 16.30 -19.69 -4.03
C LEU A 94 17.11 -18.58 -4.70
N ASP A 95 17.12 -18.59 -6.03
CA ASP A 95 17.73 -17.52 -6.81
C ASP A 95 16.94 -16.20 -6.68
N VAL A 96 17.67 -15.11 -6.45
CA VAL A 96 17.09 -13.77 -6.36
C VAL A 96 17.44 -12.99 -7.61
N ILE A 97 16.40 -12.53 -8.32
CA ILE A 97 16.58 -11.62 -9.45
C ILE A 97 16.77 -10.21 -8.89
N GLU A 98 17.91 -9.61 -9.17
CA GLU A 98 18.19 -8.21 -8.87
C GLU A 98 17.85 -7.35 -10.08
N ASP A 99 16.84 -6.48 -9.93
CA ASP A 99 16.45 -5.53 -10.97
C ASP A 99 17.32 -4.27 -10.87
N PRO A 100 18.14 -3.93 -11.90
CA PRO A 100 19.01 -2.76 -11.90
C PRO A 100 18.26 -1.43 -11.68
N SER A 101 16.98 -1.36 -12.01
CA SER A 101 16.17 -0.16 -11.78
C SER A 101 15.97 0.19 -10.30
N ASN A 102 16.26 -0.75 -9.39
CA ASN A 102 16.20 -0.53 -7.95
C ASN A 102 17.26 0.46 -7.42
N ASP A 103 18.30 0.75 -8.20
CA ASP A 103 19.41 1.63 -7.82
C ASP A 103 19.37 2.99 -8.53
N ASP A 104 18.43 3.21 -9.46
CA ASP A 104 18.32 4.46 -10.20
C ASP A 104 17.78 5.60 -9.32
N ILE A 105 18.68 6.53 -8.96
CA ILE A 105 18.41 7.72 -8.11
C ILE A 105 17.40 8.72 -8.69
N LYS A 106 17.05 8.60 -9.98
CA LYS A 106 15.97 9.40 -10.58
C LYS A 106 14.63 9.16 -9.88
N PHE A 107 14.48 8.00 -9.24
CA PHE A 107 13.26 7.62 -8.56
C PHE A 107 13.23 8.06 -7.09
N SER A 108 12.15 8.71 -6.69
CA SER A 108 11.97 9.23 -5.32
C SER A 108 12.13 8.14 -4.26
N ARG A 109 11.66 6.92 -4.53
CA ARG A 109 11.83 5.78 -3.61
C ARG A 109 13.28 5.40 -3.39
N VAL A 110 14.11 5.43 -4.43
CA VAL A 110 15.54 5.12 -4.32
C VAL A 110 16.24 6.17 -3.45
N ARG A 111 15.93 7.46 -3.63
CA ARG A 111 16.47 8.54 -2.79
C ARG A 111 16.09 8.37 -1.31
N ILE A 112 14.82 8.05 -1.03
CA ILE A 112 14.34 7.80 0.33
C ILE A 112 15.05 6.59 0.95
N ARG A 113 15.19 5.49 0.20
CA ARG A 113 15.89 4.28 0.64
C ARG A 113 17.35 4.57 0.99
N GLN A 114 18.06 5.35 0.17
CA GLN A 114 19.43 5.77 0.45
C GLN A 114 19.51 6.69 1.68
N GLY A 115 18.54 7.58 1.87
CA GLY A 115 18.43 8.43 3.06
C GLY A 115 18.20 7.62 4.35
N LEU A 116 17.38 6.60 4.28
CA LEU A 116 17.15 5.67 5.40
C LEU A 116 18.40 4.87 5.73
N LYS A 117 19.17 4.40 4.76
CA LYS A 117 20.42 3.65 4.96
C LYS A 117 21.50 4.44 5.70
N ARG A 118 21.50 5.77 5.60
CA ARG A 118 22.50 6.66 6.25
C ARG A 118 22.20 6.97 7.71
N LYS A 119 20.97 6.79 8.17
CA LYS A 119 20.55 7.01 9.56
C LYS A 119 20.41 5.65 10.24
N ASN A 120 20.69 5.57 11.54
CA ASN A 120 20.52 4.35 12.33
C ASN A 120 19.22 3.60 11.95
N GLN A 121 19.37 2.75 10.91
CA GLN A 121 18.33 2.38 9.94
C GLN A 121 17.15 1.69 10.62
N ASP A 122 17.43 0.75 11.53
CA ASP A 122 16.37 -0.08 12.12
C ASP A 122 15.48 0.69 13.09
N ALA A 123 16.04 1.55 13.93
CA ALA A 123 15.27 2.37 14.86
C ALA A 123 14.37 3.37 14.11
N SER A 124 14.90 4.02 13.06
CA SER A 124 14.14 4.96 12.24
C SER A 124 13.00 4.28 11.48
N ILE A 125 13.24 3.09 10.91
CA ILE A 125 12.23 2.30 10.23
C ILE A 125 11.16 1.82 11.22
N ALA A 126 11.54 1.35 12.41
CA ALA A 126 10.59 0.92 13.42
C ALA A 126 9.68 2.08 13.87
N GLN A 127 10.25 3.27 14.08
CA GLN A 127 9.48 4.47 14.44
C GLN A 127 8.48 4.86 13.32
N LEU A 128 8.90 4.89 12.06
CA LEU A 128 8.04 5.19 10.93
C LEU A 128 6.90 4.16 10.79
N ASN A 129 7.17 2.89 10.99
CA ASN A 129 6.14 1.85 10.95
C ASN A 129 5.16 1.96 12.11
N SER A 130 5.63 2.28 13.32
CA SER A 130 4.77 2.54 14.47
C SER A 130 3.84 3.73 14.21
N GLU A 131 4.34 4.79 13.58
CA GLU A 131 3.54 5.93 13.18
C GLU A 131 2.49 5.54 12.13
N ALA A 132 2.88 4.82 11.07
CA ALA A 132 1.96 4.33 10.05
C ALA A 132 0.86 3.44 10.66
N ALA A 133 1.21 2.57 11.61
CA ALA A 133 0.26 1.70 12.29
C ALA A 133 -0.76 2.50 13.11
N ARG A 134 -0.33 3.54 13.86
CA ARG A 134 -1.25 4.42 14.60
C ARG A 134 -2.22 5.14 13.67
N MET A 135 -1.71 5.70 12.55
CA MET A 135 -2.57 6.34 11.54
C MET A 135 -3.49 5.32 10.86
N GLY A 136 -3.02 4.08 10.67
CA GLY A 136 -3.81 2.95 10.17
C GLY A 136 -4.98 2.59 11.08
N ALA A 137 -4.74 2.51 12.39
CA ALA A 137 -5.78 2.27 13.38
C ALA A 137 -6.86 3.38 13.36
N SER A 138 -6.43 4.66 13.32
CA SER A 138 -7.34 5.79 13.22
C SER A 138 -8.18 5.73 11.93
N ARG A 139 -7.56 5.37 10.80
CA ARG A 139 -8.28 5.17 9.53
C ARG A 139 -9.33 4.08 9.64
N THR A 140 -8.97 2.91 10.19
CA THR A 140 -9.90 1.79 10.35
C THR A 140 -11.09 2.17 11.23
N THR A 141 -10.84 2.86 12.35
CA THR A 141 -11.92 3.37 13.21
C THR A 141 -12.85 4.29 12.44
N PHE A 142 -12.32 5.23 11.67
CA PHE A 142 -13.12 6.15 10.86
C PHE A 142 -13.92 5.40 9.78
N GLU A 143 -13.32 4.45 9.07
CA GLU A 143 -13.97 3.62 8.07
C GLU A 143 -15.11 2.80 8.68
N CYS A 144 -14.93 2.24 9.88
CA CYS A 144 -15.97 1.54 10.61
C CYS A 144 -17.15 2.46 10.99
N VAL A 145 -16.87 3.68 11.44
CA VAL A 145 -17.91 4.67 11.75
C VAL A 145 -18.71 5.01 10.51
N VAL A 146 -18.04 5.29 9.39
CA VAL A 146 -18.70 5.61 8.11
C VAL A 146 -19.52 4.41 7.61
N ALA A 147 -18.96 3.21 7.64
CA ALA A 147 -19.66 1.99 7.21
C ALA A 147 -20.93 1.74 8.05
N ASN A 148 -20.84 1.90 9.38
CA ASN A 148 -21.99 1.76 10.26
C ASN A 148 -23.05 2.84 10.02
N ALA A 149 -22.65 4.08 9.78
CA ALA A 149 -23.56 5.16 9.44
C ALA A 149 -24.28 4.87 8.12
N LEU A 150 -23.55 4.47 7.08
CA LEU A 150 -24.12 4.10 5.79
C LEU A 150 -25.05 2.87 5.90
N ALA A 151 -24.68 1.84 6.66
CA ALA A 151 -25.52 0.67 6.86
C ALA A 151 -26.87 0.98 7.51
N ARG A 152 -26.94 2.04 8.32
CA ARG A 152 -28.18 2.48 8.97
C ARG A 152 -29.02 3.42 8.12
N THR A 153 -28.41 4.15 7.21
CA THR A 153 -29.05 5.27 6.51
C THR A 153 -29.14 5.08 5.00
N CYS A 154 -28.43 4.08 4.44
CA CYS A 154 -28.37 3.84 3.01
C CYS A 154 -29.03 2.51 2.65
N VAL A 155 -29.96 2.55 1.69
CA VAL A 155 -30.55 1.36 1.07
C VAL A 155 -30.02 1.26 -0.35
N VAL A 156 -29.36 0.15 -0.69
CA VAL A 156 -28.82 -0.12 -2.03
C VAL A 156 -29.80 -1.00 -2.79
N TYR A 157 -30.12 -0.62 -4.02
CA TYR A 157 -31.03 -1.34 -4.91
C TYR A 157 -30.25 -2.11 -5.98
N PRO A 158 -30.78 -3.29 -6.39
CA PRO A 158 -30.12 -4.12 -7.42
C PRO A 158 -29.88 -3.41 -8.75
N GLU A 159 -30.68 -2.39 -9.05
CA GLU A 159 -30.62 -1.57 -10.27
C GLU A 159 -29.41 -0.61 -10.29
N GLY A 160 -28.58 -0.59 -9.21
CA GLY A 160 -27.34 0.17 -9.16
C GLY A 160 -27.46 1.59 -8.61
N TYR A 161 -28.56 1.94 -7.97
CA TYR A 161 -28.73 3.20 -7.22
C TYR A 161 -28.89 2.96 -5.73
N CYS A 162 -28.71 4.01 -4.92
CA CYS A 162 -28.98 3.96 -3.49
C CYS A 162 -29.81 5.16 -3.03
N LEU A 163 -30.60 4.95 -1.96
CA LEU A 163 -31.28 6.01 -1.24
C LEU A 163 -30.58 6.25 0.08
N LEU A 164 -30.23 7.51 0.35
CA LEU A 164 -29.56 7.94 1.57
C LEU A 164 -30.53 8.79 2.42
N ASN A 165 -30.85 8.32 3.63
CA ASN A 165 -31.54 9.11 4.63
C ASN A 165 -30.54 10.01 5.37
N TRP A 166 -30.28 11.18 4.84
CA TRP A 166 -29.31 12.14 5.38
C TRP A 166 -29.67 12.69 6.77
N ARG A 167 -30.95 12.59 7.18
CA ARG A 167 -31.41 13.03 8.51
C ARG A 167 -31.05 12.03 9.61
N GLY A 168 -30.62 10.82 9.25
CA GLY A 168 -30.17 9.78 10.17
C GLY A 168 -28.64 9.68 10.30
N LEU A 169 -27.90 10.55 9.60
CA LEU A 169 -26.45 10.71 9.73
C LEU A 169 -26.14 11.69 10.88
#